data_1c85da54977b93c1845218182e63ac68
#
_entry.id   1c85da54977b93c1845218182e63ac68
#
_cell.length_a   1.000
_cell.length_b   1.000
_cell.length_c   1.000
_cell.angle_alpha   90.00
_cell.angle_beta   90.00
_cell.angle_gamma   90.00
#
_symmetry.space_group_name_H-M   'P 1'
#
loop_
_entity.id
_entity.type
_entity.pdbx_description
1 polymer ?
#
loop_
_entity_poly.entity_id
_entity_poly.type
_entity_poly.pdbx_seq_one_letter_code
_entity_poly.pdbx_strand_id
1 'polypeptide(L)'
;IYYLKGRLGVIIDGTGHKFNSVKKQRKELIDMGYDTYMVFVTTSLEVAQERNENRPRRLPKDTVEDYWKEVQNNLAFFQGLFGGSNFLIVDNNKHLDPDTAKKKFNMLINKGLNGFLNKPLKSKIAKKWIKQQKLVPKKDLKQLMKK
;
A
#
# COMPACT_ATOMS: atom_id res chain seq x y z
N ILE A 1 16.90 0.18 -2.27
CA ILE A 1 17.58 -1.13 -2.54
C ILE A 1 17.91 -1.83 -1.22
N TYR A 2 18.44 -1.16 -0.19
CA TYR A 2 18.79 -1.78 1.10
C TYR A 2 17.57 -2.34 1.86
N TYR A 3 16.42 -1.68 1.83
CA TYR A 3 15.18 -2.13 2.46
C TYR A 3 14.70 -3.47 1.89
N LEU A 4 14.78 -3.65 0.58
CA LEU A 4 14.40 -4.89 -0.09
C LEU A 4 15.36 -6.03 0.23
N LYS A 5 16.67 -5.76 0.34
CA LYS A 5 17.67 -6.74 0.77
C LYS A 5 17.43 -7.20 2.21
N GLY A 6 17.06 -6.27 3.11
CA GLY A 6 16.72 -6.56 4.51
C GLY A 6 15.34 -7.19 4.72
N ARG A 7 14.53 -7.35 3.66
CA ARG A 7 13.16 -7.89 3.74
C ARG A 7 12.25 -7.09 4.68
N LEU A 8 12.49 -5.78 4.78
CA LEU A 8 11.64 -4.88 5.57
C LEU A 8 10.30 -4.65 4.86
N GLY A 9 9.27 -4.32 5.64
CA GLY A 9 7.99 -3.90 5.09
C GLY A 9 8.16 -2.66 4.22
N VAL A 10 7.45 -2.61 3.08
CA VAL A 10 7.51 -1.51 2.12
C VAL A 10 6.10 -0.97 1.91
N ILE A 11 5.95 0.34 1.99
CA ILE A 11 4.74 1.07 1.60
C ILE A 11 5.07 1.81 0.31
N ILE A 12 4.26 1.60 -0.72
CA ILE A 12 4.36 2.31 -1.99
C ILE A 12 3.13 3.20 -2.11
N ASP A 13 3.33 4.51 -2.08
CA ASP A 13 2.30 5.50 -2.31
C ASP A 13 2.23 5.86 -3.79
N GLY A 14 1.02 5.98 -4.32
CA GLY A 14 0.79 6.32 -5.72
C GLY A 14 -0.68 6.60 -6.02
N THR A 15 -0.93 7.29 -7.13
CA THR A 15 -2.28 7.69 -7.54
C THR A 15 -3.17 6.55 -8.02
N GLY A 16 -2.59 5.42 -8.42
CA GLY A 16 -3.36 4.27 -8.92
C GLY A 16 -3.93 4.42 -10.34
N HIS A 17 -3.67 5.52 -11.06
CA HIS A 17 -4.20 5.71 -12.42
C HIS A 17 -3.56 4.76 -13.45
N LYS A 18 -2.29 4.39 -13.27
CA LYS A 18 -1.56 3.48 -14.17
C LYS A 18 -1.62 2.03 -13.69
N PHE A 19 -2.70 1.31 -14.00
CA PHE A 19 -2.89 -0.09 -13.59
C PHE A 19 -1.70 -0.99 -13.92
N ASN A 20 -1.18 -0.91 -15.15
CA ASN A 20 -0.07 -1.78 -15.59
C ASN A 20 1.22 -1.53 -14.81
N SER A 21 1.48 -0.30 -14.36
CA SER A 21 2.62 0.02 -13.52
C SER A 21 2.51 -0.66 -12.15
N VAL A 22 1.35 -0.56 -11.52
CA VAL A 22 1.07 -1.23 -10.22
C VAL A 22 1.15 -2.75 -10.36
N LYS A 23 0.59 -3.32 -11.44
CA LYS A 23 0.66 -4.74 -11.73
C LYS A 23 2.11 -5.23 -11.87
N LYS A 24 2.95 -4.47 -12.58
CA LYS A 24 4.38 -4.77 -12.74
C LYS A 24 5.11 -4.73 -11.40
N GLN A 25 4.97 -3.64 -10.64
CA GLN A 25 5.59 -3.50 -9.31
C GLN A 25 5.17 -4.63 -8.37
N ARG A 26 3.87 -4.97 -8.35
CA ARG A 26 3.37 -6.10 -7.56
C ARG A 26 4.05 -7.40 -7.95
N LYS A 27 4.19 -7.68 -9.26
CA LYS A 27 4.86 -8.88 -9.74
C LYS A 27 6.31 -8.94 -9.26
N GLU A 28 7.05 -7.85 -9.40
CA GLU A 28 8.44 -7.76 -8.95
C GLU A 28 8.58 -8.03 -7.44
N LEU A 29 7.67 -7.50 -6.63
CA LEU A 29 7.66 -7.75 -5.18
C LEU A 29 7.35 -9.21 -4.85
N ILE A 30 6.40 -9.84 -5.55
CA ILE A 30 6.07 -11.26 -5.38
C ILE A 30 7.26 -12.14 -5.76
N ASP A 31 7.93 -11.84 -6.86
CA ASP A 31 9.13 -12.56 -7.33
C ASP A 31 10.28 -12.45 -6.29
N MET A 32 10.35 -11.33 -5.56
CA MET A 32 11.27 -11.17 -4.44
C MET A 32 10.81 -11.85 -3.14
N GLY A 33 9.60 -12.39 -3.09
CA GLY A 33 9.05 -13.11 -1.95
C GLY A 33 8.15 -12.32 -1.01
N TYR A 34 7.72 -11.11 -1.40
CA TYR A 34 6.76 -10.35 -0.61
C TYR A 34 5.32 -10.85 -0.82
N ASP A 35 4.54 -10.88 0.24
CA ASP A 35 3.09 -10.86 0.15
C ASP A 35 2.65 -9.40 -0.01
N THR A 36 1.68 -9.15 -0.90
CA THR A 36 1.27 -7.79 -1.29
C THR A 36 -0.19 -7.54 -0.96
N TYR A 37 -0.46 -6.34 -0.48
CA TYR A 37 -1.79 -5.86 -0.10
C TYR A 37 -2.03 -4.50 -0.71
N MET A 38 -3.28 -4.14 -0.90
CA MET A 38 -3.64 -2.82 -1.41
C MET A 38 -4.64 -2.14 -0.47
N VAL A 39 -4.35 -0.89 -0.16
CA VAL A 39 -5.30 0.05 0.44
C VAL A 39 -5.68 1.04 -0.66
N PHE A 40 -6.91 0.98 -1.11
CA PHE A 40 -7.45 1.85 -2.14
C PHE A 40 -8.23 2.97 -1.47
N VAL A 41 -7.73 4.19 -1.59
CA VAL A 41 -8.39 5.37 -1.05
C VAL A 41 -9.21 6.02 -2.15
N THR A 42 -10.52 6.11 -1.96
CA THR A 42 -11.44 6.72 -2.93
C THR A 42 -12.01 8.04 -2.41
N THR A 43 -12.25 8.96 -3.36
CA THR A 43 -12.97 10.23 -3.14
C THR A 43 -13.90 10.46 -4.32
N SER A 44 -14.92 11.33 -4.16
CA SER A 44 -15.65 11.87 -5.31
C SER A 44 -14.77 12.83 -6.11
N LEU A 45 -15.18 13.11 -7.35
CA LEU A 45 -14.45 14.05 -8.22
C LEU A 45 -14.43 15.45 -7.62
N GLU A 46 -15.54 15.90 -7.06
CA GLU A 46 -15.69 17.22 -6.44
C GLU A 46 -14.69 17.40 -5.28
N VAL A 47 -14.60 16.39 -4.39
CA VAL A 47 -13.64 16.39 -3.28
C VAL A 47 -12.20 16.36 -3.76
N ALA A 48 -11.92 15.60 -4.82
CA ALA A 48 -10.59 15.55 -5.41
C ALA A 48 -10.18 16.91 -6.01
N GLN A 49 -11.08 17.59 -6.71
CA GLN A 49 -10.86 18.91 -7.28
C GLN A 49 -10.71 19.99 -6.20
N GLU A 50 -11.60 20.02 -5.21
CA GLU A 50 -11.51 20.93 -4.06
C GLU A 50 -10.16 20.80 -3.35
N ARG A 51 -9.72 19.56 -3.06
CA ARG A 51 -8.42 19.34 -2.42
C ARG A 51 -7.25 19.74 -3.30
N ASN A 52 -7.37 19.57 -4.61
CA ASN A 52 -6.35 20.04 -5.55
C ASN A 52 -6.25 21.57 -5.55
N GLU A 53 -7.37 22.28 -5.47
CA GLU A 53 -7.40 23.74 -5.40
C GLU A 53 -6.77 24.29 -4.11
N ASN A 54 -6.87 23.55 -3.01
CA ASN A 54 -6.30 23.92 -1.71
C ASN A 54 -4.81 23.54 -1.55
N ARG A 55 -4.18 22.96 -2.58
CA ARG A 55 -2.74 22.62 -2.53
C ARG A 55 -1.86 23.78 -3.02
N PRO A 56 -0.65 23.95 -2.47
CA PRO A 56 0.33 24.88 -3.01
C PRO A 56 0.67 24.61 -4.48
N ARG A 57 0.82 23.33 -4.85
CA ARG A 57 1.02 22.86 -6.23
C ARG A 57 -0.27 22.23 -6.75
N ARG A 58 -0.90 22.91 -7.69
CA ARG A 58 -2.16 22.49 -8.31
C ARG A 58 -1.93 21.85 -9.66
N LEU A 59 -2.80 20.92 -10.01
CA LEU A 59 -2.91 20.38 -11.36
C LEU A 59 -4.10 21.06 -12.08
N PRO A 60 -4.09 21.12 -13.42
CA PRO A 60 -5.29 21.51 -14.19
C PRO A 60 -6.48 20.63 -13.81
N LYS A 61 -7.69 21.20 -13.81
CA LYS A 61 -8.92 20.48 -13.45
C LYS A 61 -9.15 19.26 -14.32
N ASP A 62 -8.94 19.39 -15.62
CA ASP A 62 -9.10 18.30 -16.59
C ASP A 62 -8.14 17.15 -16.28
N THR A 63 -6.89 17.46 -15.89
CA THR A 63 -5.92 16.43 -15.49
C THR A 63 -6.36 15.68 -14.23
N VAL A 64 -6.96 16.39 -13.24
CA VAL A 64 -7.50 15.75 -12.04
C VAL A 64 -8.67 14.84 -12.38
N GLU A 65 -9.56 15.30 -13.26
CA GLU A 65 -10.72 14.54 -13.71
C GLU A 65 -10.29 13.28 -14.48
N ASP A 66 -9.34 13.40 -15.40
CA ASP A 66 -8.83 12.27 -16.19
C ASP A 66 -8.21 11.21 -15.27
N TYR A 67 -7.33 11.63 -14.33
CA TYR A 67 -6.73 10.69 -13.38
C TYR A 67 -7.77 10.07 -12.46
N TRP A 68 -8.77 10.83 -12.03
CA TRP A 68 -9.86 10.32 -11.22
C TRP A 68 -10.66 9.24 -11.97
N LYS A 69 -11.05 9.50 -13.23
CA LYS A 69 -11.74 8.52 -14.08
C LYS A 69 -10.91 7.24 -14.26
N GLU A 70 -9.61 7.37 -14.57
CA GLU A 70 -8.72 6.22 -14.70
C GLU A 70 -8.65 5.40 -13.40
N VAL A 71 -8.55 6.06 -12.25
CA VAL A 71 -8.54 5.39 -10.94
C VAL A 71 -9.84 4.64 -10.68
N GLN A 72 -11.01 5.25 -10.96
CA GLN A 72 -12.29 4.58 -10.79
C GLN A 72 -12.44 3.37 -11.74
N ASN A 73 -12.03 3.51 -12.99
CA ASN A 73 -12.02 2.42 -13.96
C ASN A 73 -11.10 1.26 -13.53
N ASN A 74 -10.01 1.56 -12.84
CA ASN A 74 -9.05 0.56 -12.36
C ASN A 74 -9.50 -0.18 -11.10
N LEU A 75 -10.53 0.26 -10.39
CA LEU A 75 -10.95 -0.30 -9.10
C LEU A 75 -11.22 -1.81 -9.19
N ALA A 76 -12.04 -2.24 -10.15
CA ALA A 76 -12.37 -3.66 -10.32
C ALA A 76 -11.14 -4.49 -10.72
N PHE A 77 -10.25 -3.93 -11.53
CA PHE A 77 -9.00 -4.60 -11.91
C PHE A 77 -8.07 -4.76 -10.71
N PHE A 78 -7.97 -3.78 -9.82
CA PHE A 78 -7.20 -3.91 -8.58
C PHE A 78 -7.80 -4.93 -7.63
N GLN A 79 -9.14 -4.95 -7.49
CA GLN A 79 -9.82 -5.96 -6.68
C GLN A 79 -9.51 -7.37 -7.18
N GLY A 80 -9.55 -7.59 -8.49
CA GLY A 80 -9.18 -8.87 -9.11
C GLY A 80 -7.70 -9.20 -8.91
N LEU A 81 -6.81 -8.21 -9.05
CA LEU A 81 -5.36 -8.39 -8.96
C LEU A 81 -4.90 -8.77 -7.55
N PHE A 82 -5.42 -8.14 -6.50
CA PHE A 82 -5.01 -8.37 -5.10
C PHE A 82 -5.86 -9.45 -4.41
N GLY A 83 -7.10 -9.64 -4.87
CA GLY A 83 -8.09 -10.53 -4.24
C GLY A 83 -8.75 -9.90 -3.02
N GLY A 84 -10.01 -10.25 -2.75
CA GLY A 84 -10.84 -9.56 -1.76
C GLY A 84 -10.25 -9.47 -0.36
N SER A 85 -9.52 -10.50 0.08
CA SER A 85 -8.92 -10.50 1.42
C SER A 85 -7.63 -9.69 1.54
N ASN A 86 -7.06 -9.21 0.42
CA ASN A 86 -5.83 -8.42 0.36
C ASN A 86 -6.07 -7.02 -0.22
N PHE A 87 -7.32 -6.63 -0.29
CA PHE A 87 -7.77 -5.35 -0.83
C PHE A 87 -8.69 -4.67 0.18
N LEU A 88 -8.35 -3.44 0.55
CA LEU A 88 -9.13 -2.62 1.47
C LEU A 88 -9.51 -1.32 0.77
N ILE A 89 -10.81 -0.98 0.77
CA ILE A 89 -11.30 0.31 0.29
C ILE A 89 -11.49 1.26 1.46
N VAL A 90 -11.01 2.48 1.32
CA VAL A 90 -11.15 3.57 2.28
C VAL A 90 -11.87 4.73 1.62
N ASP A 91 -13.07 5.02 2.09
CA ASP A 91 -13.79 6.23 1.72
C ASP A 91 -13.19 7.45 2.42
N ASN A 92 -12.71 8.41 1.64
CA ASN A 92 -12.09 9.64 2.11
C ASN A 92 -12.83 10.90 1.61
N ASN A 93 -14.15 10.82 1.45
CA ASN A 93 -14.98 11.95 0.96
C ASN A 93 -15.21 13.03 2.03
N LYS A 94 -15.24 12.66 3.30
CA LYS A 94 -15.61 13.61 4.36
C LYS A 94 -14.40 14.40 4.85
N HIS A 95 -14.56 15.72 4.97
CA HIS A 95 -13.71 16.53 5.83
C HIS A 95 -14.05 16.18 7.28
N LEU A 96 -13.12 15.59 7.98
CA LEU A 96 -13.27 15.20 9.37
C LEU A 96 -12.47 16.16 10.24
N ASP A 97 -13.01 16.53 11.40
CA ASP A 97 -12.21 17.15 12.45
C ASP A 97 -11.06 16.21 12.87
N PRO A 98 -9.97 16.77 13.46
CA PRO A 98 -8.77 15.98 13.78
C PRO A 98 -9.04 14.77 14.65
N ASP A 99 -9.95 14.85 15.62
CA ASP A 99 -10.25 13.76 16.56
C ASP A 99 -11.04 12.63 15.89
N THR A 100 -12.04 12.99 15.09
CA THR A 100 -12.80 12.02 14.29
C THR A 100 -11.92 11.36 13.23
N ALA A 101 -11.05 12.13 12.57
CA ALA A 101 -10.07 11.61 11.62
C ALA A 101 -9.13 10.59 12.28
N LYS A 102 -8.62 10.91 13.48
CA LYS A 102 -7.76 10.01 14.27
C LYS A 102 -8.48 8.72 14.68
N LYS A 103 -9.73 8.81 15.13
CA LYS A 103 -10.56 7.64 15.48
C LYS A 103 -10.79 6.74 14.25
N LYS A 104 -11.17 7.33 13.10
CA LYS A 104 -11.37 6.62 11.84
C LYS A 104 -10.08 5.96 11.37
N PHE A 105 -8.96 6.65 11.43
CA PHE A 105 -7.65 6.13 11.06
C PHE A 105 -7.24 4.94 11.94
N ASN A 106 -7.36 5.07 13.26
CA ASN A 106 -7.08 3.99 14.20
C ASN A 106 -7.95 2.75 13.95
N MET A 107 -9.24 2.95 13.64
CA MET A 107 -10.14 1.85 13.29
C MET A 107 -9.73 1.16 12.00
N LEU A 108 -9.32 1.93 10.97
CA LEU A 108 -8.81 1.39 9.70
C LEU A 108 -7.52 0.59 9.90
N ILE A 109 -6.57 1.11 10.69
CA ILE A 109 -5.33 0.41 11.03
C ILE A 109 -5.66 -0.88 11.78
N ASN A 110 -6.46 -0.81 12.85
CA ASN A 110 -6.72 -1.95 13.70
C ASN A 110 -7.54 -3.05 13.01
N LYS A 111 -8.55 -2.69 12.22
CA LYS A 111 -9.41 -3.67 11.53
C LYS A 111 -8.87 -4.10 10.17
N GLY A 112 -8.28 -3.17 9.41
CA GLY A 112 -7.80 -3.42 8.05
C GLY A 112 -6.35 -3.88 8.01
N LEU A 113 -5.41 -3.00 8.38
CA LEU A 113 -3.97 -3.28 8.24
C LEU A 113 -3.49 -4.39 9.16
N ASN A 114 -3.94 -4.44 10.42
CA ASN A 114 -3.62 -5.57 11.30
C ASN A 114 -4.14 -6.89 10.76
N GLY A 115 -5.31 -6.86 10.08
CA GLY A 115 -5.83 -8.02 9.37
C GLY A 115 -4.88 -8.52 8.26
N PHE A 116 -4.18 -7.62 7.57
CA PHE A 116 -3.16 -7.99 6.58
C PHE A 116 -1.86 -8.47 7.23
N LEU A 117 -1.35 -7.72 8.22
CA LEU A 117 -0.06 -7.99 8.86
C LEU A 117 -0.04 -9.32 9.63
N ASN A 118 -1.17 -9.72 10.19
CA ASN A 118 -1.29 -10.96 10.95
C ASN A 118 -1.58 -12.20 10.09
N LYS A 119 -1.71 -12.05 8.76
CA LYS A 119 -1.88 -13.21 7.88
C LYS A 119 -0.64 -14.09 7.85
N PRO A 120 -0.80 -15.41 7.79
CA PRO A 120 0.32 -16.30 7.57
C PRO A 120 1.01 -16.01 6.24
N LEU A 121 2.32 -15.97 6.25
CA LEU A 121 3.10 -15.78 5.02
C LEU A 121 2.78 -16.89 4.01
N LYS A 122 2.43 -16.49 2.79
CA LYS A 122 2.16 -17.44 1.68
C LYS A 122 3.41 -17.74 0.87
N SER A 123 4.29 -16.75 0.69
CA SER A 123 5.49 -16.86 -0.13
C SER A 123 6.44 -17.96 0.37
N LYS A 124 6.74 -18.96 -0.49
CA LYS A 124 7.75 -19.99 -0.21
C LYS A 124 9.15 -19.38 -0.06
N ILE A 125 9.45 -18.33 -0.83
CA ILE A 125 10.73 -17.60 -0.79
C ILE A 125 10.90 -16.94 0.57
N ALA A 126 9.87 -16.23 1.07
CA ALA A 126 9.90 -15.60 2.39
C ALA A 126 10.07 -16.65 3.51
N LYS A 127 9.33 -17.76 3.47
CA LYS A 127 9.44 -18.83 4.46
C LYS A 127 10.85 -19.43 4.49
N LYS A 128 11.46 -19.67 3.32
CA LYS A 128 12.83 -20.19 3.21
C LYS A 128 13.83 -19.20 3.81
N TRP A 129 13.71 -17.91 3.47
CA TRP A 129 14.57 -16.86 3.98
C TRP A 129 14.50 -16.74 5.51
N ILE A 130 13.29 -16.70 6.09
CA ILE A 130 13.09 -16.63 7.56
C ILE A 130 13.72 -17.85 8.25
N LYS A 131 13.56 -19.06 7.67
CA LYS A 131 14.18 -20.26 8.22
C LYS A 131 15.70 -20.13 8.24
N GLN A 132 16.30 -19.61 7.18
CA GLN A 132 17.73 -19.35 7.10
C GLN A 132 18.20 -18.32 8.14
N GLN A 133 17.46 -17.22 8.31
CA GLN A 133 17.81 -16.19 9.31
C GLN A 133 17.73 -16.69 10.76
N LYS A 134 16.81 -17.59 11.07
CA LYS A 134 16.71 -18.20 12.41
C LYS A 134 17.87 -19.14 12.73
N LEU A 135 18.64 -19.58 11.75
CA LEU A 135 19.83 -20.41 11.92
C LEU A 135 21.10 -19.59 12.17
N VAL A 136 21.04 -18.25 11.93
CA VAL A 136 22.18 -17.35 12.20
C VAL A 136 22.20 -17.00 13.68
N PRO A 137 23.31 -17.22 14.41
CA PRO A 137 23.42 -16.84 15.81
C PRO A 137 23.23 -15.35 16.01
N LYS A 138 22.46 -14.95 17.03
CA LYS A 138 22.15 -13.53 17.33
C LYS A 138 23.40 -12.65 17.53
N LYS A 139 24.56 -13.23 17.87
CA LYS A 139 25.83 -12.53 18.02
C LYS A 139 26.37 -11.96 16.71
N ASP A 140 26.15 -12.67 15.60
CA ASP A 140 26.67 -12.27 14.29
C ASP A 140 25.83 -11.16 13.64
N LEU A 141 24.53 -11.07 13.98
CA LEU A 141 23.65 -9.99 13.54
C LEU A 141 24.11 -8.61 14.05
N LYS A 142 24.65 -8.53 15.27
CA LYS A 142 25.18 -7.26 15.84
C LYS A 142 26.46 -6.78 15.14
N GLN A 143 27.24 -7.66 14.55
CA GLN A 143 28.44 -7.29 13.79
C GLN A 143 28.10 -6.83 12.37
N LEU A 144 27.08 -7.42 11.74
CA LEU A 144 26.60 -7.02 10.40
C LEU A 144 25.90 -5.65 10.40
N MET A 145 25.34 -5.20 11.52
CA MET A 145 24.71 -3.89 11.68
C MET A 145 25.70 -2.75 12.01
N LYS A 146 26.98 -3.06 12.26
CA LYS A 146 28.03 -2.08 12.57
C LYS A 146 28.92 -1.72 11.35
N LYS A 147 28.63 -2.24 10.16
CA LYS A 147 29.22 -1.91 8.87
C LYS A 147 28.19 -1.21 7.99
#